data_cc9092c5d05f4db4ada4e38315d5539d
#
_entry.id   cc9092c5d05f4db4ada4e38315d5539d
#
_cell.length_a   1.000
_cell.length_b   1.000
_cell.length_c   1.000
_cell.angle_alpha   90.00
_cell.angle_beta   90.00
_cell.angle_gamma   90.00
#
_symmetry.space_group_name_H-M   'P 1'
#
loop_
_entity.id
_entity.type
_entity.pdbx_description
1 polymer ?
#
loop_
_entity_poly.entity_id
_entity_poly.type
_entity_poly.pdbx_seq_one_letter_code
_entity_poly.pdbx_strand_id
1 'polypeptide(L)'
;MKKAANPKKQIQDEYITLIENLENTKKEMVSLLANNTKLKNIQHAFVESLDSNLQSSKALMKETLDGMVWDNLVIAFFGETNAGKSTIIETMRVLFDEERKRRIEQTGKSEDGKIVGDGQADFTKVYDEYKLNIYGKTVTLIDVPGIEGNEGDFIDDIKRALKQAHIVFYVQGHNKKPDVATADKIKRYLNDWVNVYSIYNVRGGAGNYDEDEERRNLYTSDVDKTYLLIEDTFKGILQDVYKGNIAIQALLALCAIAHFAPERNDLEKTQNKLTSYFGNRNVIFEFSHFNEVVQLIRNKTDNFDAEILAANKQKLQAQYNKIIKNVAETIESQRHNLELLQRGLTTYNNDVKEIVSSAKNKIKRQTDSAIDSEFDTLLNEICEAIDYEKQGVLQDEINRLCQQHISTCSNRISSIIGIVFGEVNERLKEKQKTLLDLFKSNQNHFINDAKINIQFDASVIIDELGVSDKDILKEGGGLVLAFSGFLIGPIPGLIGLGGYGVAKLIRGLFGKDGAKDKAKDEAKQQIIQAKGQAKIQLNKTRQIINSQLDNLKTSIVDKVLNDIASSEAMQDLLEKVQQTLESKK
;
A
#
# COMPACT_ATOMS: atom_id res chain seq x y z
N MET A 1 -37.11 34.56 -10.77
CA MET A 1 -35.66 34.43 -11.03
C MET A 1 -35.07 33.50 -9.96
N LYS A 2 -34.68 32.29 -10.31
CA LYS A 2 -33.92 31.42 -9.40
C LYS A 2 -32.59 32.13 -9.11
N LYS A 3 -32.28 32.40 -7.82
CA LYS A 3 -30.94 32.87 -7.43
C LYS A 3 -29.93 31.87 -8.02
N ALA A 4 -29.06 32.36 -8.90
CA ALA A 4 -27.96 31.54 -9.40
C ALA A 4 -27.22 30.98 -8.16
N ALA A 5 -27.10 29.67 -8.08
CA ALA A 5 -26.41 29.01 -6.99
C ALA A 5 -24.99 29.57 -6.93
N ASN A 6 -24.55 29.99 -5.74
CA ASN A 6 -23.19 30.48 -5.54
C ASN A 6 -22.22 29.36 -5.93
N PRO A 7 -21.40 29.51 -6.98
CA PRO A 7 -20.53 28.45 -7.47
C PRO A 7 -19.57 27.92 -6.40
N LYS A 8 -19.10 28.79 -5.49
CA LYS A 8 -18.30 28.42 -4.32
C LYS A 8 -19.04 27.45 -3.42
N LYS A 9 -20.33 27.72 -3.14
CA LYS A 9 -21.14 26.86 -2.28
C LYS A 9 -21.40 25.49 -2.92
N GLN A 10 -21.70 25.47 -4.22
CA GLN A 10 -21.92 24.23 -4.96
C GLN A 10 -20.70 23.29 -4.86
N ILE A 11 -19.51 23.83 -5.07
CA ILE A 11 -18.24 23.10 -4.99
C ILE A 11 -17.99 22.61 -3.56
N GLN A 12 -18.27 23.42 -2.55
CA GLN A 12 -18.14 23.01 -1.15
C GLN A 12 -19.12 21.87 -0.81
N ASP A 13 -20.36 21.93 -1.28
CA ASP A 13 -21.39 20.91 -1.05
C ASP A 13 -21.03 19.58 -1.75
N GLU A 14 -20.50 19.61 -2.98
CA GLU A 14 -20.00 18.41 -3.69
C GLU A 14 -18.88 17.72 -2.91
N TYR A 15 -17.97 18.50 -2.34
CA TYR A 15 -16.88 18.00 -1.51
C TYR A 15 -17.37 17.40 -0.18
N ILE A 16 -18.27 18.08 0.53
CA ILE A 16 -18.85 17.59 1.78
C ILE A 16 -19.51 16.24 1.54
N THR A 17 -20.27 16.12 0.46
CA THR A 17 -20.93 14.86 0.08
C THR A 17 -19.93 13.71 -0.14
N LEU A 18 -18.78 13.99 -0.75
CA LEU A 18 -17.74 12.97 -0.94
C LEU A 18 -17.21 12.45 0.41
N ILE A 19 -16.83 13.38 1.29
CA ILE A 19 -16.28 13.01 2.61
C ILE A 19 -17.31 12.26 3.44
N GLU A 20 -18.58 12.66 3.42
CA GLU A 20 -19.67 11.96 4.10
C GLU A 20 -19.84 10.54 3.56
N ASN A 21 -19.75 10.32 2.25
CA ASN A 21 -19.83 8.99 1.65
C ASN A 21 -18.66 8.10 2.12
N LEU A 22 -17.43 8.62 2.14
CA LEU A 22 -16.27 7.88 2.63
C LEU A 22 -16.36 7.56 4.13
N GLU A 23 -16.89 8.50 4.94
CA GLU A 23 -17.13 8.26 6.37
C GLU A 23 -18.22 7.22 6.62
N ASN A 24 -19.29 7.24 5.84
CA ASN A 24 -20.35 6.25 5.94
C ASN A 24 -19.84 4.85 5.57
N THR A 25 -19.05 4.75 4.51
CA THR A 25 -18.38 3.50 4.13
C THR A 25 -17.47 2.99 5.26
N LYS A 26 -16.69 3.87 5.90
CA LYS A 26 -15.90 3.51 7.07
C LYS A 26 -16.77 2.98 8.22
N LYS A 27 -17.91 3.62 8.52
CA LYS A 27 -18.85 3.16 9.57
C LYS A 27 -19.41 1.79 9.25
N GLU A 28 -19.77 1.51 8.00
CA GLU A 28 -20.22 0.19 7.56
C GLU A 28 -19.12 -0.86 7.76
N MET A 29 -17.87 -0.54 7.40
CA MET A 29 -16.72 -1.41 7.68
C MET A 29 -16.58 -1.71 9.17
N VAL A 30 -16.60 -0.70 10.02
CA VAL A 30 -16.51 -0.86 11.47
C VAL A 30 -17.67 -1.72 12.01
N SER A 31 -18.89 -1.59 11.49
CA SER A 31 -20.02 -2.40 11.92
C SER A 31 -19.90 -3.88 11.58
N LEU A 32 -19.28 -4.19 10.44
CA LEU A 32 -18.98 -5.57 10.04
C LEU A 32 -17.86 -6.19 10.89
N LEU A 33 -16.91 -5.38 11.35
CA LEU A 33 -15.83 -5.81 12.25
C LEU A 33 -16.33 -6.21 13.64
N ALA A 34 -17.35 -5.53 14.15
CA ALA A 34 -17.88 -5.76 15.51
C ALA A 34 -18.41 -7.20 15.72
N ASN A 35 -18.76 -7.90 14.66
CA ASN A 35 -19.32 -9.26 14.70
C ASN A 35 -18.29 -10.38 14.53
N ASN A 36 -17.02 -10.06 14.28
CA ASN A 36 -16.00 -11.07 13.98
C ASN A 36 -14.72 -10.85 14.83
N THR A 37 -14.53 -11.70 15.84
CA THR A 37 -13.51 -11.52 16.89
C THR A 37 -12.09 -11.94 16.47
N LYS A 38 -11.94 -12.76 15.41
CA LYS A 38 -10.66 -13.44 15.12
C LYS A 38 -9.73 -12.68 14.17
N LEU A 39 -10.28 -11.98 13.18
CA LEU A 39 -9.49 -11.10 12.29
C LEU A 39 -9.46 -9.64 12.75
N LYS A 40 -9.86 -9.38 13.98
CA LYS A 40 -10.04 -8.04 14.54
C LYS A 40 -8.83 -7.14 14.36
N ASN A 41 -7.62 -7.66 14.53
CA ASN A 41 -6.40 -6.87 14.43
C ASN A 41 -6.05 -6.48 12.98
N ILE A 42 -6.26 -7.39 12.01
CA ILE A 42 -6.07 -7.09 10.58
C ILE A 42 -7.07 -6.02 10.15
N GLN A 43 -8.29 -6.20 10.56
CA GLN A 43 -9.41 -5.32 10.27
C GLN A 43 -9.22 -3.95 10.92
N HIS A 44 -8.79 -3.89 12.19
CA HIS A 44 -8.45 -2.64 12.88
C HIS A 44 -7.34 -1.88 12.15
N ALA A 45 -6.25 -2.56 11.79
CA ALA A 45 -5.14 -1.94 11.06
C ALA A 45 -5.61 -1.35 9.71
N PHE A 46 -6.49 -2.03 8.99
CA PHE A 46 -7.09 -1.51 7.76
C PHE A 46 -7.97 -0.28 8.01
N VAL A 47 -8.87 -0.35 9.00
CA VAL A 47 -9.73 0.78 9.36
C VAL A 47 -8.92 1.99 9.82
N GLU A 48 -7.88 1.78 10.61
CA GLU A 48 -6.95 2.84 11.05
C GLU A 48 -6.20 3.46 9.87
N SER A 49 -5.74 2.64 8.92
CA SER A 49 -5.11 3.12 7.69
C SER A 49 -6.07 3.94 6.84
N LEU A 50 -7.30 3.47 6.65
CA LEU A 50 -8.33 4.20 5.93
C LEU A 50 -8.70 5.50 6.65
N ASP A 51 -8.81 5.49 7.98
CA ASP A 51 -9.09 6.69 8.78
C ASP A 51 -7.98 7.71 8.68
N SER A 52 -6.73 7.29 8.79
CA SER A 52 -5.56 8.15 8.61
C SER A 52 -5.55 8.81 7.23
N ASN A 53 -5.84 8.05 6.16
CA ASN A 53 -5.94 8.58 4.81
C ASN A 53 -7.12 9.55 4.66
N LEU A 54 -8.26 9.28 5.28
CA LEU A 54 -9.42 10.17 5.29
C LEU A 54 -9.14 11.47 6.05
N GLN A 55 -8.52 11.42 7.21
CA GLN A 55 -8.16 12.61 8.00
C GLN A 55 -7.14 13.48 7.25
N SER A 56 -6.11 12.86 6.67
CA SER A 56 -5.13 13.54 5.84
C SER A 56 -5.77 14.19 4.61
N SER A 57 -6.72 13.50 3.97
CA SER A 57 -7.47 13.99 2.82
C SER A 57 -8.36 15.17 3.17
N LYS A 58 -9.05 15.11 4.31
CA LYS A 58 -9.86 16.23 4.84
C LYS A 58 -9.00 17.46 5.12
N ALA A 59 -7.86 17.28 5.79
CA ALA A 59 -6.95 18.38 6.09
C ALA A 59 -6.44 19.04 4.81
N LEU A 60 -5.99 18.25 3.83
CA LEU A 60 -5.50 18.74 2.54
C LEU A 60 -6.58 19.47 1.75
N MET A 61 -7.80 18.96 1.75
CA MET A 61 -8.90 19.60 1.03
C MET A 61 -9.34 20.89 1.72
N LYS A 62 -9.41 20.92 3.04
CA LYS A 62 -9.66 22.14 3.79
C LYS A 62 -8.61 23.21 3.47
N GLU A 63 -7.33 22.83 3.52
CA GLU A 63 -6.23 23.72 3.15
C GLU A 63 -6.35 24.23 1.70
N THR A 64 -6.80 23.38 0.77
CA THR A 64 -7.03 23.78 -0.62
C THR A 64 -8.19 24.76 -0.73
N LEU A 65 -9.32 24.50 -0.08
CA LEU A 65 -10.49 25.41 -0.07
C LEU A 65 -10.18 26.75 0.59
N ASP A 66 -9.45 26.74 1.70
CA ASP A 66 -9.05 27.96 2.44
C ASP A 66 -8.04 28.79 1.63
N GLY A 67 -7.23 28.17 0.79
CA GLY A 67 -6.29 28.84 -0.12
C GLY A 67 -6.90 29.36 -1.42
N MET A 68 -8.16 29.02 -1.74
CA MET A 68 -8.81 29.46 -2.97
C MET A 68 -9.27 30.93 -2.91
N VAL A 69 -8.93 31.67 -3.93
CA VAL A 69 -9.37 33.05 -4.13
C VAL A 69 -10.57 33.07 -5.09
N TRP A 70 -11.61 33.90 -4.81
CA TRP A 70 -12.87 33.93 -5.57
C TRP A 70 -13.26 35.29 -6.07
N ASP A 71 -12.66 36.34 -5.55
CA ASP A 71 -13.03 37.75 -5.77
C ASP A 71 -12.06 38.51 -6.67
N ASN A 72 -10.90 37.91 -6.96
CA ASN A 72 -9.92 38.48 -7.88
C ASN A 72 -9.24 37.37 -8.71
N LEU A 73 -8.75 37.73 -9.90
CA LEU A 73 -7.96 36.84 -10.74
C LEU A 73 -6.50 36.89 -10.29
N VAL A 74 -5.97 35.78 -9.80
CA VAL A 74 -4.59 35.68 -9.33
C VAL A 74 -3.71 35.07 -10.41
N ILE A 75 -2.64 35.73 -10.77
CA ILE A 75 -1.64 35.31 -11.76
C ILE A 75 -0.28 35.25 -11.08
N ALA A 76 0.31 34.06 -11.00
CA ALA A 76 1.65 33.88 -10.44
C ALA A 76 2.72 33.84 -11.55
N PHE A 77 3.80 34.59 -11.35
CA PHE A 77 4.99 34.53 -12.20
C PHE A 77 6.03 33.64 -11.52
N PHE A 78 6.29 32.52 -12.14
CA PHE A 78 7.18 31.48 -11.66
C PHE A 78 8.29 31.22 -12.69
N GLY A 79 9.46 30.76 -12.32
CA GLY A 79 10.51 30.43 -13.29
C GLY A 79 11.92 30.72 -12.77
N GLU A 80 12.88 30.73 -13.70
CA GLU A 80 14.29 30.85 -13.41
C GLU A 80 14.65 32.16 -12.68
N THR A 81 15.74 32.14 -11.91
CA THR A 81 16.33 33.35 -11.35
C THR A 81 16.79 34.27 -12.48
N ASN A 82 16.57 35.56 -12.34
CA ASN A 82 16.90 36.57 -13.35
C ASN A 82 16.23 36.36 -14.73
N ALA A 83 15.19 35.56 -14.87
CA ALA A 83 14.44 35.38 -16.12
C ALA A 83 13.64 36.64 -16.55
N GLY A 84 13.54 37.64 -15.69
CA GLY A 84 12.82 38.88 -15.95
C GLY A 84 11.38 38.94 -15.44
N LYS A 85 11.03 38.07 -14.47
CA LYS A 85 9.69 38.06 -13.80
C LYS A 85 9.31 39.46 -13.28
N SER A 86 10.16 40.04 -12.44
CA SER A 86 9.92 41.37 -11.85
C SER A 86 9.86 42.48 -12.92
N THR A 87 10.59 42.34 -14.04
CA THR A 87 10.50 43.27 -15.17
C THR A 87 9.14 43.20 -15.86
N ILE A 88 8.61 41.99 -16.07
CA ILE A 88 7.27 41.79 -16.64
C ILE A 88 6.21 42.38 -15.71
N ILE A 89 6.29 42.07 -14.42
CA ILE A 89 5.36 42.60 -13.40
C ILE A 89 5.44 44.11 -13.33
N GLU A 90 6.63 44.70 -13.36
CA GLU A 90 6.80 46.16 -13.36
C GLU A 90 6.17 46.79 -14.59
N THR A 91 6.34 46.20 -15.76
CA THR A 91 5.69 46.66 -17.00
C THR A 91 4.16 46.65 -16.86
N MET A 92 3.59 45.58 -16.28
CA MET A 92 2.14 45.52 -16.00
C MET A 92 1.69 46.57 -14.98
N ARG A 93 2.49 46.86 -13.96
CA ARG A 93 2.22 47.89 -12.95
C ARG A 93 2.22 49.29 -13.57
N VAL A 94 3.20 49.59 -14.42
CA VAL A 94 3.23 50.87 -15.14
C VAL A 94 1.99 51.05 -16.00
N LEU A 95 1.49 49.98 -16.65
CA LEU A 95 0.28 50.03 -17.47
C LEU A 95 -1.01 50.19 -16.65
N PHE A 96 -1.18 49.45 -15.53
CA PHE A 96 -2.48 49.21 -14.91
C PHE A 96 -2.58 49.50 -13.41
N ASP A 97 -1.50 49.97 -12.72
CA ASP A 97 -1.56 50.34 -11.30
C ASP A 97 -2.05 51.79 -11.16
N GLU A 98 -3.37 51.96 -11.09
CA GLU A 98 -4.01 53.26 -10.98
C GLU A 98 -3.68 54.00 -9.66
N GLU A 99 -3.47 53.26 -8.56
CA GLU A 99 -3.08 53.90 -7.30
C GLU A 99 -1.67 54.46 -7.38
N ARG A 100 -0.76 53.73 -8.01
CA ARG A 100 0.60 54.22 -8.28
C ARG A 100 0.61 55.44 -9.18
N LYS A 101 -0.17 55.44 -10.26
CA LYS A 101 -0.30 56.60 -11.15
C LYS A 101 -0.74 57.84 -10.37
N ARG A 102 -1.78 57.71 -9.52
CA ARG A 102 -2.24 58.80 -8.65
C ARG A 102 -1.16 59.30 -7.68
N ARG A 103 -0.38 58.39 -7.07
CA ARG A 103 0.72 58.78 -6.19
C ARG A 103 1.81 59.54 -6.93
N ILE A 104 2.16 59.12 -8.14
CA ILE A 104 3.14 59.81 -8.97
C ILE A 104 2.62 61.21 -9.35
N GLU A 105 1.36 61.33 -9.75
CA GLU A 105 0.72 62.63 -10.04
C GLU A 105 0.74 63.57 -8.82
N GLN A 106 0.44 63.08 -7.62
CA GLN A 106 0.42 63.85 -6.39
C GLN A 106 1.81 64.27 -5.89
N THR A 107 2.79 63.40 -6.04
CA THR A 107 4.14 63.64 -5.51
C THR A 107 5.12 64.22 -6.52
N GLY A 108 4.80 64.15 -7.81
CA GLY A 108 5.72 64.47 -8.90
C GLY A 108 6.97 63.59 -8.98
N LYS A 109 6.98 62.46 -8.23
CA LYS A 109 8.13 61.55 -8.18
C LYS A 109 7.76 60.20 -8.77
N SER A 110 8.48 59.76 -9.77
CA SER A 110 8.30 58.44 -10.35
C SER A 110 8.83 57.35 -9.46
N GLU A 111 8.15 56.19 -9.48
CA GLU A 111 8.50 54.96 -8.83
C GLU A 111 8.89 53.84 -9.83
N ASP A 112 8.91 54.16 -11.13
CA ASP A 112 9.10 53.18 -12.19
C ASP A 112 10.50 52.56 -12.15
N GLY A 113 10.55 51.25 -12.26
CA GLY A 113 11.77 50.46 -12.27
C GLY A 113 12.32 50.04 -10.91
N LYS A 114 11.68 50.47 -9.79
CA LYS A 114 12.20 50.15 -8.43
C LYS A 114 12.23 48.67 -8.10
N ILE A 115 11.28 47.87 -8.59
CA ILE A 115 11.24 46.42 -8.32
C ILE A 115 12.09 45.60 -9.30
N VAL A 116 12.62 46.22 -10.34
CA VAL A 116 13.47 45.54 -11.30
C VAL A 116 14.87 45.36 -10.69
N GLY A 117 15.35 44.12 -10.57
CA GLY A 117 16.65 43.80 -10.06
C GLY A 117 17.79 44.35 -10.95
N ASP A 118 18.93 44.57 -10.36
CA ASP A 118 20.17 45.01 -11.04
C ASP A 118 20.96 43.86 -11.70
N GLY A 119 20.38 42.63 -11.69
CA GLY A 119 21.00 41.43 -12.23
C GLY A 119 21.94 40.71 -11.25
N GLN A 120 22.07 41.20 -10.01
CA GLN A 120 22.75 40.45 -8.95
C GLN A 120 21.86 39.36 -8.38
N ALA A 121 22.44 38.28 -7.84
CA ALA A 121 21.71 37.11 -7.39
C ALA A 121 20.74 37.44 -6.24
N ASP A 122 19.57 36.81 -6.25
CA ASP A 122 18.56 36.74 -5.17
C ASP A 122 17.93 38.05 -4.72
N PHE A 123 17.41 38.84 -5.66
CA PHE A 123 16.69 40.07 -5.35
C PHE A 123 15.33 39.81 -4.69
N THR A 124 14.57 38.81 -5.14
CA THR A 124 13.25 38.46 -4.59
C THR A 124 13.39 37.38 -3.51
N LYS A 125 13.36 37.78 -2.22
CA LYS A 125 13.50 36.87 -1.07
C LYS A 125 12.19 36.37 -0.48
N VAL A 126 11.07 37.06 -0.78
CA VAL A 126 9.70 36.74 -0.35
C VAL A 126 8.80 36.97 -1.54
N TYR A 127 7.68 36.23 -1.66
CA TYR A 127 6.76 36.55 -2.74
C TYR A 127 6.05 37.89 -2.45
N ASP A 128 5.99 38.73 -3.49
CA ASP A 128 5.30 40.02 -3.43
C ASP A 128 3.99 39.96 -4.22
N GLU A 129 2.94 40.62 -3.69
CA GLU A 129 1.63 40.70 -4.33
C GLU A 129 1.36 42.11 -4.81
N TYR A 130 0.92 42.23 -6.07
CA TYR A 130 0.56 43.52 -6.69
C TYR A 130 -0.87 43.46 -7.19
N LYS A 131 -1.76 44.29 -6.62
CA LYS A 131 -3.16 44.40 -7.04
C LYS A 131 -3.28 45.45 -8.12
N LEU A 132 -3.79 45.07 -9.27
CA LEU A 132 -3.99 45.92 -10.44
C LEU A 132 -5.46 45.98 -10.82
N ASN A 133 -5.88 47.11 -11.38
CA ASN A 133 -7.18 47.23 -12.03
C ASN A 133 -6.99 47.08 -13.55
N ILE A 134 -7.29 45.90 -14.07
CA ILE A 134 -7.17 45.60 -15.49
C ILE A 134 -8.56 45.52 -16.09
N TYR A 135 -8.91 46.50 -16.92
CA TYR A 135 -10.22 46.63 -17.57
C TYR A 135 -11.41 46.56 -16.59
N GLY A 136 -11.27 47.19 -15.41
CA GLY A 136 -12.33 47.24 -14.40
C GLY A 136 -12.45 45.99 -13.53
N LYS A 137 -11.52 45.02 -13.67
CA LYS A 137 -11.42 43.82 -12.85
C LYS A 137 -10.17 43.85 -11.98
N THR A 138 -10.29 43.36 -10.74
CA THR A 138 -9.13 43.23 -9.85
C THR A 138 -8.32 42.00 -10.24
N VAL A 139 -7.07 42.22 -10.61
CA VAL A 139 -6.08 41.16 -10.90
C VAL A 139 -4.92 41.29 -9.91
N THR A 140 -4.58 40.21 -9.26
CA THR A 140 -3.41 40.16 -8.38
C THR A 140 -2.26 39.44 -9.11
N LEU A 141 -1.12 40.10 -9.24
CA LEU A 141 0.11 39.53 -9.76
C LEU A 141 0.97 39.12 -8.57
N ILE A 142 1.52 37.89 -8.59
CA ILE A 142 2.42 37.38 -7.57
C ILE A 142 3.80 37.16 -8.20
N ASP A 143 4.81 37.85 -7.65
CA ASP A 143 6.23 37.58 -8.00
C ASP A 143 6.76 36.47 -7.09
N VAL A 144 6.99 35.29 -7.67
CA VAL A 144 7.47 34.12 -6.93
C VAL A 144 9.00 34.06 -7.04
N PRO A 145 9.74 33.78 -5.94
CA PRO A 145 11.19 33.61 -5.97
C PRO A 145 11.64 32.62 -7.05
N GLY A 146 12.82 32.85 -7.63
CA GLY A 146 13.39 31.96 -8.68
C GLY A 146 13.71 30.56 -8.14
N ILE A 147 13.50 29.53 -8.99
CA ILE A 147 13.73 28.12 -8.63
C ILE A 147 15.18 27.66 -8.67
N GLU A 148 16.09 28.51 -9.05
CA GLU A 148 17.53 28.25 -9.07
C GLU A 148 18.19 28.91 -7.86
N GLY A 149 18.57 28.14 -6.84
CA GLY A 149 19.20 28.66 -5.61
C GLY A 149 18.83 27.87 -4.37
N ASN A 150 18.81 28.52 -3.21
CA ASN A 150 18.41 27.94 -1.90
C ASN A 150 16.89 27.73 -1.80
N GLU A 151 16.35 26.80 -2.58
CA GLU A 151 14.90 26.52 -2.64
C GLU A 151 14.32 26.11 -1.29
N GLY A 152 15.13 25.49 -0.42
CA GLY A 152 14.68 25.03 0.89
C GLY A 152 14.02 26.12 1.72
N ASP A 153 14.49 27.36 1.58
CA ASP A 153 14.02 28.50 2.37
C ASP A 153 12.70 29.09 1.84
N PHE A 154 12.31 28.82 0.60
CA PHE A 154 11.14 29.46 -0.07
C PHE A 154 10.06 28.47 -0.54
N ILE A 155 10.22 27.19 -0.29
CA ILE A 155 9.31 26.14 -0.77
C ILE A 155 7.85 26.40 -0.35
N ASP A 156 7.64 26.84 0.87
CA ASP A 156 6.29 27.07 1.41
C ASP A 156 5.65 28.32 0.82
N ASP A 157 6.43 29.35 0.54
CA ASP A 157 5.97 30.56 -0.15
C ASP A 157 5.60 30.29 -1.60
N ILE A 158 6.43 29.50 -2.31
CA ILE A 158 6.12 29.03 -3.67
C ILE A 158 4.80 28.24 -3.69
N LYS A 159 4.64 27.28 -2.79
CA LYS A 159 3.41 26.48 -2.68
C LYS A 159 2.19 27.35 -2.37
N ARG A 160 2.32 28.33 -1.47
CA ARG A 160 1.24 29.26 -1.11
C ARG A 160 0.81 30.10 -2.30
N ALA A 161 1.76 30.69 -3.03
CA ALA A 161 1.50 31.47 -4.22
C ALA A 161 0.78 30.66 -5.31
N LEU A 162 1.26 29.44 -5.57
CA LEU A 162 0.67 28.54 -6.56
C LEU A 162 -0.72 28.04 -6.16
N LYS A 163 -1.01 27.84 -4.86
CA LYS A 163 -2.35 27.50 -4.39
C LYS A 163 -3.37 28.60 -4.66
N GLN A 164 -2.99 29.86 -4.51
CA GLN A 164 -3.85 31.00 -4.78
C GLN A 164 -4.04 31.25 -6.29
N ALA A 165 -3.00 30.99 -7.10
CA ALA A 165 -2.98 31.32 -8.51
C ALA A 165 -4.08 30.62 -9.33
N HIS A 166 -4.73 31.36 -10.23
CA HIS A 166 -5.64 30.83 -11.25
C HIS A 166 -4.92 30.55 -12.56
N ILE A 167 -3.83 31.30 -12.81
CA ILE A 167 -2.96 31.17 -13.98
C ILE A 167 -1.51 31.26 -13.50
N VAL A 168 -0.64 30.46 -14.09
CA VAL A 168 0.81 30.55 -13.88
C VAL A 168 1.48 30.90 -15.18
N PHE A 169 2.33 31.93 -15.14
CA PHE A 169 3.31 32.21 -16.18
C PHE A 169 4.68 31.67 -15.74
N TYR A 170 5.17 30.67 -16.45
CA TYR A 170 6.54 30.24 -16.29
C TYR A 170 7.46 31.07 -17.16
N VAL A 171 8.32 31.87 -16.54
CA VAL A 171 9.21 32.79 -17.26
C VAL A 171 10.59 32.16 -17.40
N GLN A 172 11.06 32.05 -18.64
CA GLN A 172 12.39 31.56 -19.01
C GLN A 172 13.15 32.61 -19.79
N GLY A 173 14.39 32.84 -19.40
CA GLY A 173 15.27 33.84 -20.03
C GLY A 173 16.47 33.26 -20.78
N HIS A 174 16.67 31.96 -20.80
CA HIS A 174 17.78 31.30 -21.44
C HIS A 174 17.44 30.72 -22.82
N ASN A 175 18.39 30.80 -23.75
CA ASN A 175 18.24 30.21 -25.09
C ASN A 175 18.55 28.69 -25.08
N LYS A 176 18.07 27.97 -24.08
CA LYS A 176 18.28 26.53 -23.95
C LYS A 176 17.03 25.87 -23.40
N LYS A 177 16.89 24.60 -23.72
CA LYS A 177 15.85 23.74 -23.13
C LYS A 177 16.04 23.66 -21.61
N PRO A 178 14.98 23.73 -20.79
CA PRO A 178 15.06 23.39 -19.38
C PRO A 178 15.65 22.01 -19.19
N ASP A 179 16.58 21.85 -18.24
CA ASP A 179 17.14 20.54 -17.94
C ASP A 179 16.11 19.63 -17.24
N VAL A 180 16.42 18.31 -17.15
CA VAL A 180 15.51 17.33 -16.56
C VAL A 180 15.20 17.66 -15.10
N ALA A 181 16.17 18.14 -14.34
CA ALA A 181 15.96 18.50 -12.94
C ALA A 181 15.02 19.70 -12.79
N THR A 182 15.19 20.71 -13.64
CA THR A 182 14.26 21.87 -13.71
C THR A 182 12.87 21.41 -14.16
N ALA A 183 12.79 20.51 -15.15
CA ALA A 183 11.51 19.96 -15.61
C ALA A 183 10.76 19.20 -14.51
N ASP A 184 11.46 18.39 -13.74
CA ASP A 184 10.89 17.67 -12.59
C ASP A 184 10.45 18.63 -11.46
N LYS A 185 11.19 19.70 -11.24
CA LYS A 185 10.80 20.75 -10.29
C LYS A 185 9.53 21.46 -10.75
N ILE A 186 9.49 21.86 -12.02
CA ILE A 186 8.31 22.48 -12.62
C ILE A 186 7.09 21.58 -12.41
N LYS A 187 7.19 20.29 -12.75
CA LYS A 187 6.10 19.34 -12.56
C LYS A 187 5.68 19.20 -11.09
N ARG A 188 6.63 19.15 -10.15
CA ARG A 188 6.32 19.06 -8.70
C ARG A 188 5.61 20.28 -8.15
N TYR A 189 5.95 21.49 -8.63
CA TYR A 189 5.35 22.72 -8.12
C TYR A 189 4.05 23.07 -8.83
N LEU A 190 3.93 22.76 -10.12
CA LEU A 190 2.77 23.14 -10.94
C LEU A 190 1.68 22.06 -11.00
N ASN A 191 1.97 20.83 -10.53
CA ASN A 191 1.06 19.71 -10.33
C ASN A 191 -0.35 19.95 -10.88
N ASP A 192 -0.68 19.61 -12.08
CA ASP A 192 -2.01 19.49 -12.71
C ASP A 192 -3.16 20.43 -12.24
N TRP A 193 -2.85 21.48 -11.46
CA TRP A 193 -3.82 22.25 -10.68
C TRP A 193 -4.19 23.59 -11.28
N VAL A 194 -3.34 24.12 -12.18
CA VAL A 194 -3.48 25.48 -12.70
C VAL A 194 -3.06 25.53 -14.16
N ASN A 195 -3.77 26.29 -14.98
CA ASN A 195 -3.36 26.56 -16.36
C ASN A 195 -1.99 27.26 -16.39
N VAL A 196 -1.05 26.72 -17.16
CA VAL A 196 0.32 27.20 -17.28
C VAL A 196 0.57 27.72 -18.70
N TYR A 197 1.10 28.93 -18.78
CA TYR A 197 1.67 29.49 -19.99
C TYR A 197 3.17 29.65 -19.78
N SER A 198 3.99 29.41 -20.79
CA SER A 198 5.39 29.81 -20.76
C SER A 198 5.58 31.18 -21.38
N ILE A 199 6.49 31.96 -20.81
CA ILE A 199 6.96 33.20 -21.39
C ILE A 199 8.46 33.07 -21.65
N TYR A 200 8.83 33.08 -22.91
CA TYR A 200 10.21 33.20 -23.30
C TYR A 200 10.59 34.68 -23.34
N ASN A 201 11.29 35.16 -22.31
CA ASN A 201 11.83 36.50 -22.24
C ASN A 201 13.16 36.58 -22.99
N VAL A 202 13.15 37.03 -24.23
CA VAL A 202 14.33 37.16 -25.07
C VAL A 202 15.33 38.12 -24.40
N ARG A 203 16.54 37.63 -24.13
CA ARG A 203 17.57 38.44 -23.48
C ARG A 203 18.25 39.35 -24.49
N GLY A 204 18.51 40.60 -24.07
CA GLY A 204 19.27 41.56 -24.83
C GLY A 204 19.28 42.93 -24.14
N GLY A 205 20.41 43.59 -24.12
CA GLY A 205 20.54 44.97 -23.69
C GLY A 205 20.40 45.92 -24.88
N ALA A 206 20.38 47.24 -24.64
CA ALA A 206 20.25 48.23 -25.71
C ALA A 206 21.31 48.08 -26.81
N GLY A 207 22.50 47.57 -26.49
CA GLY A 207 23.55 47.32 -27.48
C GLY A 207 23.27 46.25 -28.52
N ASN A 208 22.29 45.38 -28.26
CA ASN A 208 21.88 44.33 -29.20
C ASN A 208 21.01 44.86 -30.36
N TYR A 209 20.59 46.12 -30.28
CA TYR A 209 19.67 46.74 -31.22
C TYR A 209 20.27 47.94 -31.94
N ASP A 210 21.59 48.06 -32.06
CA ASP A 210 22.26 49.13 -32.73
C ASP A 210 22.22 48.99 -34.26
N GLU A 211 22.10 47.76 -34.78
CA GLU A 211 21.96 47.51 -36.22
C GLU A 211 20.51 47.43 -36.67
N ASP A 212 20.20 47.92 -37.89
CA ASP A 212 18.84 47.91 -38.44
C ASP A 212 18.26 46.50 -38.61
N GLU A 213 19.11 45.51 -38.86
CA GLU A 213 18.69 44.14 -39.04
C GLU A 213 18.10 43.53 -37.76
N GLU A 214 18.70 43.82 -36.60
CA GLU A 214 18.27 43.36 -35.29
C GLU A 214 16.91 43.99 -34.83
N ARG A 215 16.54 45.11 -35.44
CA ARG A 215 15.28 45.82 -35.15
C ARG A 215 14.14 45.47 -36.09
N ARG A 216 14.33 44.55 -37.03
CA ARG A 216 13.26 44.18 -37.99
C ARG A 216 12.19 43.29 -37.36
N ASN A 217 12.61 42.33 -36.58
CA ASN A 217 11.72 41.34 -35.94
C ASN A 217 12.32 40.76 -34.69
N LEU A 218 11.58 40.64 -33.61
CA LEU A 218 11.97 39.94 -32.40
C LEU A 218 12.15 38.43 -32.65
N TYR A 219 11.32 37.85 -33.51
CA TYR A 219 11.35 36.43 -33.88
C TYR A 219 12.43 36.17 -34.94
N THR A 220 13.70 36.15 -34.50
CA THR A 220 14.79 35.66 -35.32
C THR A 220 14.77 34.13 -35.40
N SER A 221 15.51 33.55 -36.35
CA SER A 221 15.60 32.08 -36.48
C SER A 221 15.99 31.37 -35.17
N ASP A 222 16.81 31.97 -34.32
CA ASP A 222 17.24 31.39 -33.05
C ASP A 222 16.18 31.56 -31.94
N VAL A 223 15.45 32.66 -31.98
CA VAL A 223 14.30 32.87 -31.09
C VAL A 223 13.20 31.87 -31.43
N ASP A 224 12.89 31.64 -32.70
CA ASP A 224 11.90 30.67 -33.15
C ASP A 224 12.26 29.24 -32.73
N LYS A 225 13.52 28.83 -32.91
CA LYS A 225 14.00 27.51 -32.47
C LYS A 225 13.85 27.34 -30.95
N THR A 226 14.22 28.37 -30.19
CA THR A 226 14.12 28.34 -28.73
C THR A 226 12.66 28.33 -28.28
N TYR A 227 11.80 29.12 -28.92
CA TYR A 227 10.37 29.16 -28.69
C TYR A 227 9.74 27.77 -28.84
N LEU A 228 10.00 27.08 -29.96
CA LEU A 228 9.50 25.74 -30.23
C LEU A 228 10.05 24.71 -29.24
N LEU A 229 11.34 24.81 -28.89
CA LEU A 229 11.96 23.91 -27.92
C LEU A 229 11.33 24.02 -26.53
N ILE A 230 11.02 25.24 -26.07
CA ILE A 230 10.32 25.50 -24.81
C ILE A 230 8.90 24.93 -24.88
N GLU A 231 8.19 25.22 -25.95
CA GLU A 231 6.82 24.75 -26.14
C GLU A 231 6.72 23.22 -26.09
N ASP A 232 7.57 22.50 -26.85
CA ASP A 232 7.60 21.04 -26.87
C ASP A 232 7.96 20.46 -25.49
N THR A 233 8.89 21.10 -24.78
CA THR A 233 9.28 20.68 -23.45
C THR A 233 8.11 20.78 -22.47
N PHE A 234 7.43 21.92 -22.42
CA PHE A 234 6.29 22.11 -21.52
C PHE A 234 5.07 21.27 -21.89
N LYS A 235 4.79 21.09 -23.18
CA LYS A 235 3.75 20.14 -23.63
C LYS A 235 4.04 18.72 -23.15
N GLY A 236 5.29 18.27 -23.25
CA GLY A 236 5.67 16.94 -22.80
C GLY A 236 5.57 16.73 -21.29
N ILE A 237 5.85 17.77 -20.48
CA ILE A 237 5.87 17.69 -19.01
C ILE A 237 4.48 17.91 -18.42
N LEU A 238 3.76 18.95 -18.87
CA LEU A 238 2.53 19.46 -18.25
C LEU A 238 1.26 19.04 -19.00
N GLN A 239 1.37 18.49 -20.20
CA GLN A 239 0.24 17.99 -20.99
C GLN A 239 -0.94 18.97 -21.08
N ASP A 240 -2.13 18.57 -20.61
CA ASP A 240 -3.38 19.33 -20.78
C ASP A 240 -3.43 20.66 -20.01
N VAL A 241 -2.63 20.83 -18.96
CA VAL A 241 -2.59 22.10 -18.19
C VAL A 241 -1.71 23.14 -18.87
N TYR A 242 -0.86 22.77 -19.83
CA TYR A 242 -0.08 23.70 -20.61
C TYR A 242 -0.95 24.34 -21.72
N LYS A 243 -0.93 25.69 -21.81
CA LYS A 243 -1.84 26.46 -22.67
C LYS A 243 -1.14 27.24 -23.78
N GLY A 244 0.18 27.27 -23.79
CA GLY A 244 0.96 27.88 -24.87
C GLY A 244 2.17 28.66 -24.41
N ASN A 245 2.96 29.11 -25.39
CA ASN A 245 4.17 29.89 -25.22
C ASN A 245 4.00 31.30 -25.79
N ILE A 246 4.66 32.31 -25.21
CA ILE A 246 4.74 33.69 -25.72
C ILE A 246 6.21 34.13 -25.66
N ALA A 247 6.74 34.64 -26.75
CA ALA A 247 8.08 35.25 -26.75
C ALA A 247 7.97 36.76 -26.66
N ILE A 248 8.64 37.37 -25.70
CA ILE A 248 8.65 38.83 -25.46
C ILE A 248 10.06 39.32 -25.15
N GLN A 249 10.23 40.63 -25.20
CA GLN A 249 11.40 41.31 -24.64
C GLN A 249 10.94 42.32 -23.57
N ALA A 250 10.92 41.88 -22.32
CA ALA A 250 10.34 42.61 -21.20
C ALA A 250 11.04 43.96 -20.91
N LEU A 251 12.37 44.02 -21.06
CA LEU A 251 13.13 45.26 -20.82
C LEU A 251 12.77 46.34 -21.84
N LEU A 252 12.61 45.98 -23.13
CA LEU A 252 12.17 46.88 -24.16
C LEU A 252 10.78 47.42 -23.87
N ALA A 253 9.86 46.52 -23.49
CA ALA A 253 8.50 46.90 -23.12
C ALA A 253 8.48 47.91 -21.96
N LEU A 254 9.25 47.65 -20.91
CA LEU A 254 9.38 48.57 -19.79
C LEU A 254 9.99 49.92 -20.22
N CYS A 255 11.06 49.90 -20.97
CA CYS A 255 11.71 51.11 -21.48
C CYS A 255 10.80 51.91 -22.40
N ALA A 256 9.87 51.29 -23.10
CA ALA A 256 8.91 51.96 -23.97
C ALA A 256 7.91 52.82 -23.19
N ILE A 257 7.48 52.42 -22.00
CA ILE A 257 6.35 53.02 -21.28
C ILE A 257 6.74 53.74 -19.98
N ALA A 258 7.82 53.33 -19.34
CA ALA A 258 8.20 53.82 -18.01
C ALA A 258 8.74 55.27 -18.04
N HIS A 259 8.49 55.97 -16.93
CA HIS A 259 9.21 57.19 -16.53
C HIS A 259 10.01 56.85 -15.30
N PHE A 260 11.28 56.43 -15.48
CA PHE A 260 12.05 55.82 -14.43
C PHE A 260 12.29 56.73 -13.21
N ALA A 261 12.33 56.11 -12.03
CA ALA A 261 12.70 56.78 -10.79
C ALA A 261 14.15 57.32 -10.90
N PRO A 262 14.45 58.45 -10.23
CA PRO A 262 15.80 59.03 -10.29
C PRO A 262 16.96 58.06 -9.91
N GLU A 263 16.63 57.12 -9.05
CA GLU A 263 17.59 56.07 -8.60
C GLU A 263 17.89 55.05 -9.71
N ARG A 264 17.07 54.99 -10.78
CA ARG A 264 17.21 54.03 -11.90
C ARG A 264 17.78 54.71 -13.17
N ASN A 265 18.81 55.51 -12.98
CA ASN A 265 19.55 56.14 -14.08
C ASN A 265 20.16 55.11 -15.07
N ASP A 266 20.43 53.89 -14.62
CA ASP A 266 20.82 52.75 -15.45
C ASP A 266 19.77 52.41 -16.51
N LEU A 267 18.49 52.31 -16.11
CA LEU A 267 17.37 52.03 -16.99
C LEU A 267 17.01 53.26 -17.88
N GLU A 268 17.12 54.45 -17.34
CA GLU A 268 16.93 55.69 -18.12
C GLU A 268 17.93 55.82 -19.26
N LYS A 269 19.22 55.55 -19.01
CA LYS A 269 20.25 55.50 -20.05
C LYS A 269 19.94 54.44 -21.11
N THR A 270 19.50 53.25 -20.69
CA THR A 270 19.07 52.17 -21.59
C THR A 270 17.90 52.62 -22.46
N GLN A 271 16.88 53.26 -21.88
CA GLN A 271 15.72 53.80 -22.57
C GLN A 271 16.13 54.84 -23.62
N ASN A 272 16.97 55.83 -23.26
CA ASN A 272 17.42 56.86 -24.16
C ASN A 272 18.16 56.30 -25.37
N LYS A 273 18.99 55.28 -25.12
CA LYS A 273 19.72 54.59 -26.19
C LYS A 273 18.78 53.81 -27.11
N LEU A 274 17.81 53.06 -26.55
CA LEU A 274 16.81 52.35 -27.34
C LEU A 274 15.95 53.34 -28.15
N THR A 275 15.55 54.47 -27.56
CA THR A 275 14.74 55.47 -28.25
C THR A 275 15.51 56.06 -29.44
N SER A 276 16.82 56.26 -29.31
CA SER A 276 17.65 56.72 -30.43
C SER A 276 17.72 55.71 -31.57
N TYR A 277 17.67 54.42 -31.29
CA TYR A 277 17.73 53.37 -32.29
C TYR A 277 16.40 53.10 -32.99
N PHE A 278 15.32 53.06 -32.23
CA PHE A 278 13.96 52.75 -32.76
C PHE A 278 13.19 54.00 -33.24
N GLY A 279 13.66 55.21 -32.97
CA GLY A 279 13.02 56.46 -33.35
C GLY A 279 11.91 56.92 -32.40
N ASN A 280 11.10 56.03 -31.84
CA ASN A 280 10.10 56.38 -30.84
C ASN A 280 9.71 55.20 -29.94
N ARG A 281 9.10 55.49 -28.79
CA ARG A 281 8.75 54.49 -27.76
C ARG A 281 7.67 53.53 -28.19
N ASN A 282 6.69 53.93 -29.03
CA ASN A 282 5.63 53.02 -29.48
C ASN A 282 6.20 51.89 -30.33
N VAL A 283 7.19 52.20 -31.23
CA VAL A 283 7.85 51.17 -32.02
C VAL A 283 8.60 50.17 -31.13
N ILE A 284 9.25 50.64 -30.05
CA ILE A 284 9.89 49.78 -29.07
C ILE A 284 8.90 48.83 -28.41
N PHE A 285 7.72 49.37 -28.00
CA PHE A 285 6.67 48.58 -27.37
C PHE A 285 6.10 47.52 -28.32
N GLU A 286 5.80 47.88 -29.57
CA GLU A 286 5.33 46.95 -30.60
C GLU A 286 6.37 45.83 -30.85
N PHE A 287 7.65 46.19 -31.03
CA PHE A 287 8.74 45.27 -31.26
C PHE A 287 8.93 44.30 -30.08
N SER A 288 8.62 44.72 -28.86
CA SER A 288 8.78 43.89 -27.65
C SER A 288 7.81 42.71 -27.57
N HIS A 289 6.77 42.67 -28.39
CA HIS A 289 5.66 41.70 -28.35
C HIS A 289 4.92 41.63 -27.00
N PHE A 290 5.17 42.55 -26.07
CA PHE A 290 4.55 42.53 -24.74
C PHE A 290 3.02 42.65 -24.81
N ASN A 291 2.49 43.25 -25.88
CA ASN A 291 1.07 43.34 -26.10
C ASN A 291 0.38 41.96 -26.16
N GLU A 292 1.08 40.87 -26.52
CA GLU A 292 0.54 39.53 -26.52
C GLU A 292 0.20 39.07 -25.09
N VAL A 293 1.06 39.37 -24.09
CA VAL A 293 0.79 39.13 -22.68
C VAL A 293 -0.42 39.96 -22.21
N VAL A 294 -0.47 41.23 -22.58
CA VAL A 294 -1.60 42.11 -22.24
C VAL A 294 -2.90 41.57 -22.82
N GLN A 295 -2.93 41.15 -24.08
CA GLN A 295 -4.12 40.60 -24.73
C GLN A 295 -4.55 39.28 -24.12
N LEU A 296 -3.60 38.39 -23.74
CA LEU A 296 -3.91 37.17 -23.05
C LEU A 296 -4.62 37.46 -21.72
N ILE A 297 -4.07 38.37 -20.90
CA ILE A 297 -4.67 38.74 -19.62
C ILE A 297 -6.03 39.41 -19.83
N ARG A 298 -6.17 40.26 -20.86
CA ARG A 298 -7.45 40.85 -21.22
C ARG A 298 -8.52 39.81 -21.52
N ASN A 299 -8.22 38.84 -22.37
CA ASN A 299 -9.15 37.77 -22.72
C ASN A 299 -9.61 36.99 -21.47
N LYS A 300 -8.72 36.84 -20.48
CA LYS A 300 -9.03 36.21 -19.18
C LYS A 300 -9.90 37.12 -18.30
N THR A 301 -9.68 38.44 -18.32
CA THR A 301 -10.53 39.39 -17.59
C THR A 301 -11.92 39.57 -18.21
N ASP A 302 -12.07 39.42 -19.51
CA ASP A 302 -13.37 39.41 -20.19
C ASP A 302 -14.25 38.24 -19.72
N ASN A 303 -13.66 37.11 -19.36
CA ASN A 303 -14.34 35.91 -18.83
C ASN A 303 -14.05 35.71 -17.34
N PHE A 304 -13.84 36.76 -16.58
CA PHE A 304 -13.30 36.77 -15.22
C PHE A 304 -13.89 35.72 -14.27
N ASP A 305 -15.22 35.72 -14.08
CA ASP A 305 -15.88 34.78 -13.14
C ASP A 305 -15.78 33.31 -13.61
N ALA A 306 -15.82 33.09 -14.93
CA ALA A 306 -15.70 31.76 -15.51
C ALA A 306 -14.27 31.21 -15.37
N GLU A 307 -13.26 32.05 -15.57
CA GLU A 307 -11.85 31.66 -15.40
C GLU A 307 -11.52 31.29 -13.95
N ILE A 308 -11.96 32.09 -12.97
CA ILE A 308 -11.80 31.82 -11.54
C ILE A 308 -12.50 30.49 -11.17
N LEU A 309 -13.74 30.33 -11.63
CA LEU A 309 -14.51 29.11 -11.38
C LEU A 309 -13.84 27.88 -11.98
N ALA A 310 -13.41 27.94 -13.22
CA ALA A 310 -12.76 26.85 -13.93
C ALA A 310 -11.44 26.44 -13.24
N ALA A 311 -10.59 27.42 -12.89
CA ALA A 311 -9.33 27.15 -12.19
C ALA A 311 -9.55 26.53 -10.81
N ASN A 312 -10.51 27.03 -10.04
CA ASN A 312 -10.82 26.48 -8.72
C ASN A 312 -11.45 25.08 -8.81
N LYS A 313 -12.30 24.81 -9.81
CA LYS A 313 -12.80 23.45 -10.09
C LYS A 313 -11.66 22.50 -10.45
N GLN A 314 -10.75 22.91 -11.31
CA GLN A 314 -9.60 22.09 -11.71
C GLN A 314 -8.73 21.71 -10.50
N LYS A 315 -8.44 22.65 -9.60
CA LYS A 315 -7.72 22.39 -8.36
C LYS A 315 -8.40 21.33 -7.49
N LEU A 316 -9.71 21.45 -7.32
CA LEU A 316 -10.49 20.49 -6.53
C LEU A 316 -10.54 19.11 -7.19
N GLN A 317 -10.72 19.06 -8.51
CA GLN A 317 -10.72 17.79 -9.24
C GLN A 317 -9.38 17.07 -9.14
N ALA A 318 -8.27 17.81 -9.20
CA ALA A 318 -6.95 17.23 -9.02
C ALA A 318 -6.75 16.64 -7.60
N GLN A 319 -7.21 17.35 -6.55
CA GLN A 319 -7.18 16.83 -5.19
C GLN A 319 -8.09 15.61 -5.01
N TYR A 320 -9.28 15.67 -5.60
CA TYR A 320 -10.21 14.55 -5.59
C TYR A 320 -9.60 13.28 -6.22
N ASN A 321 -9.00 13.43 -7.40
CA ASN A 321 -8.33 12.33 -8.08
C ASN A 321 -7.18 11.75 -7.24
N LYS A 322 -6.42 12.60 -6.54
CA LYS A 322 -5.36 12.17 -5.63
C LYS A 322 -5.91 11.37 -4.44
N ILE A 323 -7.01 11.82 -3.84
CA ILE A 323 -7.69 11.11 -2.75
C ILE A 323 -8.17 9.74 -3.22
N ILE A 324 -8.86 9.68 -4.37
CA ILE A 324 -9.33 8.42 -4.95
C ILE A 324 -8.15 7.47 -5.20
N LYS A 325 -7.06 7.98 -5.78
CA LYS A 325 -5.88 7.17 -6.04
C LYS A 325 -5.28 6.60 -4.75
N ASN A 326 -5.09 7.42 -3.72
CA ASN A 326 -4.53 6.97 -2.45
C ASN A 326 -5.42 5.92 -1.76
N VAL A 327 -6.75 6.12 -1.78
CA VAL A 327 -7.69 5.15 -1.22
C VAL A 327 -7.69 3.85 -2.05
N ALA A 328 -7.67 3.94 -3.38
CA ALA A 328 -7.61 2.77 -4.26
C ALA A 328 -6.32 1.96 -4.07
N GLU A 329 -5.16 2.63 -3.93
CA GLU A 329 -3.89 1.98 -3.62
C GLU A 329 -3.94 1.25 -2.27
N THR A 330 -4.55 1.87 -1.26
CA THR A 330 -4.75 1.25 0.06
C THR A 330 -5.65 0.01 -0.04
N ILE A 331 -6.75 0.08 -0.79
CA ILE A 331 -7.68 -1.04 -1.02
C ILE A 331 -6.95 -2.18 -1.74
N GLU A 332 -6.24 -1.88 -2.82
CA GLU A 332 -5.52 -2.89 -3.61
C GLU A 332 -4.46 -3.62 -2.78
N SER A 333 -3.71 -2.86 -1.99
CA SER A 333 -2.75 -3.40 -1.04
C SER A 333 -3.41 -4.36 -0.04
N GLN A 334 -4.54 -3.97 0.55
CA GLN A 334 -5.26 -4.83 1.50
C GLN A 334 -5.89 -6.06 0.83
N ARG A 335 -6.38 -5.93 -0.40
CA ARG A 335 -6.90 -7.06 -1.18
C ARG A 335 -5.81 -8.11 -1.42
N HIS A 336 -4.64 -7.67 -1.84
CA HIS A 336 -3.51 -8.57 -2.04
C HIS A 336 -3.15 -9.35 -0.77
N ASN A 337 -3.22 -8.69 0.40
CA ASN A 337 -2.95 -9.36 1.68
C ASN A 337 -3.99 -10.39 2.07
N LEU A 338 -5.26 -10.05 1.88
CA LEU A 338 -6.34 -10.99 2.15
C LEU A 338 -6.22 -12.22 1.24
N GLU A 339 -5.84 -12.06 -0.02
CA GLU A 339 -5.57 -13.18 -0.93
C GLU A 339 -4.42 -14.06 -0.45
N LEU A 340 -3.33 -13.46 0.02
CA LEU A 340 -2.20 -14.20 0.59
C LEU A 340 -2.59 -14.94 1.87
N LEU A 341 -3.39 -14.30 2.72
CA LEU A 341 -3.95 -14.92 3.92
C LEU A 341 -4.80 -16.14 3.56
N GLN A 342 -5.74 -16.00 2.63
CA GLN A 342 -6.62 -17.08 2.18
C GLN A 342 -5.83 -18.27 1.61
N ARG A 343 -4.83 -17.99 0.76
CA ARG A 343 -3.96 -19.03 0.19
C ARG A 343 -3.17 -19.76 1.28
N GLY A 344 -2.60 -19.00 2.22
CA GLY A 344 -1.87 -19.56 3.36
C GLY A 344 -2.75 -20.44 4.24
N LEU A 345 -3.94 -19.96 4.61
CA LEU A 345 -4.92 -20.71 5.39
C LEU A 345 -5.42 -21.97 4.67
N THR A 346 -5.68 -21.87 3.37
CA THR A 346 -6.09 -23.01 2.55
C THR A 346 -5.00 -24.07 2.48
N THR A 347 -3.75 -23.68 2.32
CA THR A 347 -2.60 -24.58 2.33
C THR A 347 -2.47 -25.26 3.70
N TYR A 348 -2.54 -24.49 4.78
CA TYR A 348 -2.48 -25.01 6.13
C TYR A 348 -3.61 -26.02 6.43
N ASN A 349 -4.84 -25.73 5.99
CA ASN A 349 -5.97 -26.64 6.10
C ASN A 349 -5.70 -27.99 5.41
N ASN A 350 -5.12 -27.99 4.23
CA ASN A 350 -4.76 -29.18 3.48
C ASN A 350 -3.62 -29.97 4.17
N ASP A 351 -2.61 -29.25 4.66
CA ASP A 351 -1.52 -29.85 5.45
C ASP A 351 -2.03 -30.57 6.70
N VAL A 352 -2.95 -29.95 7.46
CA VAL A 352 -3.58 -30.57 8.63
C VAL A 352 -4.28 -31.88 8.28
N LYS A 353 -5.08 -31.89 7.20
CA LYS A 353 -5.77 -33.10 6.71
C LYS A 353 -4.80 -34.20 6.32
N GLU A 354 -3.71 -33.85 5.65
CA GLU A 354 -2.66 -34.80 5.25
C GLU A 354 -1.91 -35.37 6.45
N ILE A 355 -1.51 -34.52 7.40
CA ILE A 355 -0.80 -34.94 8.61
C ILE A 355 -1.64 -35.95 9.38
N VAL A 356 -2.92 -35.70 9.61
CA VAL A 356 -3.82 -36.59 10.31
C VAL A 356 -4.02 -37.90 9.56
N SER A 357 -4.23 -37.86 8.25
CA SER A 357 -4.38 -39.07 7.42
C SER A 357 -3.14 -39.94 7.44
N SER A 358 -1.97 -39.30 7.29
CA SER A 358 -0.66 -40.00 7.36
C SER A 358 -0.45 -40.67 8.72
N ALA A 359 -0.78 -39.98 9.82
CA ALA A 359 -0.69 -40.53 11.18
C ALA A 359 -1.56 -41.76 11.36
N LYS A 360 -2.83 -41.73 10.93
CA LYS A 360 -3.73 -42.90 11.00
C LYS A 360 -3.18 -44.10 10.25
N ASN A 361 -2.67 -43.90 9.05
CA ASN A 361 -2.08 -44.96 8.24
C ASN A 361 -0.80 -45.51 8.86
N LYS A 362 0.03 -44.64 9.44
CA LYS A 362 1.28 -45.05 10.13
C LYS A 362 0.97 -45.87 11.37
N ILE A 363 0.03 -45.41 12.21
CA ILE A 363 -0.43 -46.16 13.39
C ILE A 363 -0.93 -47.53 12.98
N LYS A 364 -1.84 -47.63 12.00
CA LYS A 364 -2.36 -48.90 11.51
C LYS A 364 -1.26 -49.84 11.08
N ARG A 365 -0.38 -49.42 10.20
CA ARG A 365 0.68 -50.27 9.63
C ARG A 365 1.67 -50.75 10.70
N GLN A 366 2.15 -49.85 11.55
CA GLN A 366 3.17 -50.18 12.53
C GLN A 366 2.64 -51.03 13.68
N THR A 367 1.39 -50.79 14.12
CA THR A 367 0.80 -51.58 15.19
C THR A 367 0.35 -52.97 14.69
N ASP A 368 -0.10 -53.12 13.43
CA ASP A 368 -0.31 -54.44 12.82
C ASP A 368 0.98 -55.22 12.74
N SER A 369 2.06 -54.60 12.28
CA SER A 369 3.39 -55.24 12.22
C SER A 369 3.92 -55.64 13.59
N ALA A 370 3.67 -54.83 14.63
CA ALA A 370 4.07 -55.16 15.99
C ALA A 370 3.37 -56.44 16.52
N ILE A 371 2.05 -56.56 16.32
CA ILE A 371 1.32 -57.79 16.67
C ILE A 371 1.83 -58.98 15.86
N ASP A 372 1.97 -58.82 14.55
CA ASP A 372 2.41 -59.92 13.68
C ASP A 372 3.76 -60.45 14.12
N SER A 373 4.74 -59.54 14.33
CA SER A 373 6.10 -59.91 14.78
C SER A 373 6.13 -60.58 16.15
N GLU A 374 5.44 -60.02 17.16
CA GLU A 374 5.48 -60.56 18.51
C GLU A 374 4.80 -61.92 18.62
N PHE A 375 3.65 -62.12 17.93
CA PHE A 375 2.96 -63.40 17.96
C PHE A 375 3.69 -64.47 17.15
N ASP A 376 4.41 -64.12 16.08
CA ASP A 376 5.24 -65.07 15.33
C ASP A 376 6.47 -65.48 16.18
N THR A 377 7.09 -64.55 16.92
CA THR A 377 8.16 -64.87 17.88
C THR A 377 7.65 -65.75 19.01
N LEU A 378 6.51 -65.39 19.62
CA LEU A 378 5.89 -66.20 20.68
C LEU A 378 5.60 -67.61 20.20
N LEU A 379 5.08 -67.82 18.98
CA LEU A 379 4.86 -69.15 18.43
C LEU A 379 6.16 -69.97 18.34
N ASN A 380 7.25 -69.39 17.85
CA ASN A 380 8.52 -70.03 17.70
C ASN A 380 9.06 -70.44 19.08
N GLU A 381 9.04 -69.55 20.07
CA GLU A 381 9.52 -69.84 21.43
C GLU A 381 8.68 -70.95 22.15
N ILE A 382 7.35 -70.93 21.93
CA ILE A 382 6.48 -72.01 22.43
C ILE A 382 6.80 -73.34 21.75
N CYS A 383 7.09 -73.38 20.46
CA CYS A 383 7.47 -74.55 19.73
C CYS A 383 8.83 -75.11 20.25
N GLU A 384 9.77 -74.22 20.51
CA GLU A 384 11.07 -74.61 21.13
C GLU A 384 10.88 -75.16 22.56
N ALA A 385 10.02 -74.50 23.37
CA ALA A 385 9.71 -75.00 24.72
C ALA A 385 9.09 -76.44 24.70
N ILE A 386 8.21 -76.71 23.72
CA ILE A 386 7.65 -78.05 23.53
C ILE A 386 8.74 -79.11 23.21
N ASP A 387 9.76 -78.70 22.46
CA ASP A 387 10.86 -79.61 22.10
C ASP A 387 11.80 -79.92 23.25
N TYR A 388 12.09 -78.99 24.13
CA TYR A 388 13.18 -79.08 25.10
C TYR A 388 12.72 -79.21 26.56
N GLU A 389 11.49 -78.75 26.93
CA GLU A 389 11.06 -78.75 28.33
C GLU A 389 10.45 -80.08 28.80
N LYS A 390 10.61 -80.35 30.10
CA LYS A 390 9.94 -81.48 30.75
C LYS A 390 8.47 -81.18 31.04
N GLN A 391 7.59 -82.17 30.96
CA GLN A 391 6.15 -82.03 31.09
C GLN A 391 5.68 -81.26 32.34
N GLY A 392 6.39 -81.25 33.44
CA GLY A 392 6.02 -80.57 34.69
C GLY A 392 6.32 -79.08 34.70
N VAL A 393 7.25 -78.63 33.85
CA VAL A 393 7.74 -77.23 33.77
C VAL A 393 7.12 -76.48 32.55
N LEU A 394 6.75 -77.22 31.50
CA LEU A 394 6.28 -76.64 30.22
C LEU A 394 5.09 -75.72 30.38
N GLN A 395 4.16 -76.00 31.28
CA GLN A 395 2.99 -75.17 31.54
C GLN A 395 3.38 -73.78 32.05
N ASP A 396 4.27 -73.72 33.02
CA ASP A 396 4.70 -72.48 33.64
C ASP A 396 5.54 -71.67 32.66
N GLU A 397 6.34 -72.30 31.81
CA GLU A 397 7.15 -71.67 30.78
C GLU A 397 6.26 -71.07 29.69
N ILE A 398 5.24 -71.75 29.16
CA ILE A 398 4.28 -71.20 28.18
C ILE A 398 3.53 -69.99 28.76
N ASN A 399 3.09 -70.06 30.01
CA ASN A 399 2.46 -68.96 30.69
C ASN A 399 3.37 -67.72 30.79
N ARG A 400 4.66 -67.99 31.19
CA ARG A 400 5.67 -66.93 31.26
C ARG A 400 5.90 -66.25 29.89
N LEU A 401 6.10 -67.08 28.85
CA LEU A 401 6.28 -66.58 27.48
C LEU A 401 5.08 -65.75 27.01
N CYS A 402 3.87 -66.24 27.19
CA CYS A 402 2.65 -65.52 26.85
C CYS A 402 2.56 -64.16 27.56
N GLN A 403 2.80 -64.10 28.87
CA GLN A 403 2.77 -62.83 29.62
C GLN A 403 3.85 -61.86 29.16
N GLN A 404 5.07 -62.38 28.91
CA GLN A 404 6.19 -61.58 28.45
C GLN A 404 5.88 -60.92 27.08
N HIS A 405 5.46 -61.71 26.07
CA HIS A 405 5.19 -61.21 24.72
C HIS A 405 3.96 -60.32 24.66
N ILE A 406 2.93 -60.59 25.45
CA ILE A 406 1.75 -59.69 25.57
C ILE A 406 2.17 -58.34 26.15
N SER A 407 3.00 -58.33 27.20
CA SER A 407 3.51 -57.09 27.79
C SER A 407 4.40 -56.33 26.82
N THR A 408 5.32 -57.04 26.14
CA THR A 408 6.22 -56.44 25.12
C THR A 408 5.42 -55.86 23.96
N CYS A 409 4.42 -56.59 23.45
CA CYS A 409 3.53 -56.10 22.37
C CYS A 409 2.77 -54.87 22.79
N SER A 410 2.18 -54.85 23.99
CA SER A 410 1.44 -53.72 24.54
C SER A 410 2.32 -52.47 24.67
N ASN A 411 3.53 -52.63 25.23
CA ASN A 411 4.49 -51.52 25.38
C ASN A 411 4.93 -50.97 24.02
N ARG A 412 5.19 -51.87 23.04
CA ARG A 412 5.58 -51.49 21.69
C ARG A 412 4.47 -50.70 20.96
N ILE A 413 3.22 -51.16 21.09
CA ILE A 413 2.06 -50.44 20.54
C ILE A 413 1.92 -49.06 21.17
N SER A 414 2.02 -48.92 22.48
CA SER A 414 1.95 -47.66 23.21
C SER A 414 3.06 -46.70 22.74
N SER A 415 4.28 -47.20 22.60
CA SER A 415 5.41 -46.41 22.11
C SER A 415 5.20 -45.93 20.69
N ILE A 416 4.70 -46.78 19.77
CA ILE A 416 4.37 -46.41 18.40
C ILE A 416 3.36 -45.26 18.37
N ILE A 417 2.31 -45.36 19.14
CA ILE A 417 1.26 -44.33 19.22
C ILE A 417 1.86 -43.03 19.75
N GLY A 418 2.63 -43.07 20.85
CA GLY A 418 3.28 -41.89 21.41
C GLY A 418 4.22 -41.18 20.43
N ILE A 419 5.04 -41.96 19.70
CA ILE A 419 5.95 -41.43 18.69
C ILE A 419 5.16 -40.73 17.56
N VAL A 420 4.09 -41.37 17.04
CA VAL A 420 3.30 -40.80 15.95
C VAL A 420 2.58 -39.53 16.40
N PHE A 421 2.08 -39.45 17.63
CA PHE A 421 1.50 -38.20 18.16
C PHE A 421 2.54 -37.09 18.32
N GLY A 422 3.76 -37.44 18.78
CA GLY A 422 4.88 -36.48 18.79
C GLY A 422 5.17 -35.93 17.40
N GLU A 423 5.23 -36.80 16.39
CA GLU A 423 5.45 -36.38 15.00
C GLU A 423 4.30 -35.49 14.47
N VAL A 424 3.05 -35.80 14.79
CA VAL A 424 1.89 -34.94 14.44
C VAL A 424 2.05 -33.54 15.02
N ASN A 425 2.39 -33.45 16.29
CA ASN A 425 2.58 -32.18 16.99
C ASN A 425 3.70 -31.35 16.34
N GLU A 426 4.87 -31.96 16.12
CA GLU A 426 6.01 -31.27 15.50
C GLU A 426 5.69 -30.80 14.06
N ARG A 427 5.02 -31.62 13.24
CA ARG A 427 4.61 -31.25 11.89
C ARG A 427 3.58 -30.12 11.88
N LEU A 428 2.61 -30.13 12.81
CA LEU A 428 1.65 -29.05 12.94
C LEU A 428 2.33 -27.74 13.33
N LYS A 429 3.27 -27.77 14.27
CA LYS A 429 4.08 -26.60 14.66
C LYS A 429 4.90 -26.05 13.50
N GLU A 430 5.55 -26.92 12.72
CA GLU A 430 6.32 -26.52 11.54
C GLU A 430 5.42 -25.81 10.51
N LYS A 431 4.24 -26.38 10.22
CA LYS A 431 3.30 -25.77 9.27
C LYS A 431 2.71 -24.46 9.78
N GLN A 432 2.45 -24.35 11.06
CA GLN A 432 2.07 -23.09 11.72
C GLN A 432 3.16 -22.04 11.58
N LYS A 433 4.41 -22.41 11.84
CA LYS A 433 5.55 -21.50 11.66
C LYS A 433 5.69 -21.04 10.22
N THR A 434 5.52 -21.94 9.24
CA THR A 434 5.55 -21.60 7.81
C THR A 434 4.46 -20.57 7.46
N LEU A 435 3.26 -20.74 7.99
CA LEU A 435 2.17 -19.78 7.83
C LEU A 435 2.52 -18.41 8.44
N LEU A 436 3.10 -18.39 9.64
CA LEU A 436 3.62 -17.19 10.31
C LEU A 436 4.68 -16.46 9.50
N ASP A 437 5.66 -17.20 8.98
CA ASP A 437 6.77 -16.64 8.22
C ASP A 437 6.28 -16.06 6.88
N LEU A 438 5.25 -16.66 6.26
CA LEU A 438 4.58 -16.11 5.09
C LEU A 438 3.97 -14.74 5.40
N PHE A 439 3.32 -14.58 6.54
CA PHE A 439 2.76 -13.29 6.96
C PHE A 439 3.83 -12.26 7.29
N LYS A 440 4.88 -12.64 8.00
CA LYS A 440 5.98 -11.73 8.38
C LYS A 440 6.77 -11.23 7.18
N SER A 441 7.05 -12.07 6.19
CA SER A 441 7.81 -11.68 5.00
C SER A 441 7.05 -10.67 4.15
N ASN A 442 5.73 -10.76 4.10
CA ASN A 442 4.89 -9.83 3.37
C ASN A 442 4.66 -8.50 4.10
N GLN A 443 4.75 -8.46 5.44
CA GLN A 443 4.68 -7.20 6.21
C GLN A 443 5.78 -6.20 5.83
N ASN A 444 7.00 -6.67 5.57
CA ASN A 444 8.13 -5.78 5.23
C ASN A 444 7.93 -5.05 3.88
N HIS A 445 7.23 -5.63 2.92
CA HIS A 445 6.83 -4.95 1.69
C HIS A 445 5.78 -3.87 1.94
N PHE A 446 4.84 -4.10 2.85
CA PHE A 446 3.79 -3.17 3.24
C PHE A 446 4.25 -1.87 3.86
N ILE A 447 5.20 -1.95 4.79
CA ILE A 447 5.72 -0.81 5.56
C ILE A 447 6.46 0.16 4.64
N ASN A 448 7.12 -0.33 3.59
CA ASN A 448 7.90 0.49 2.67
C ASN A 448 7.05 1.24 1.64
N ASP A 449 5.98 0.62 1.13
CA ASP A 449 5.17 1.23 0.06
C ASP A 449 4.10 2.21 0.56
N ALA A 450 3.51 1.95 1.73
CA ALA A 450 2.39 2.74 2.22
C ALA A 450 2.76 3.92 3.14
N LYS A 451 4.04 4.07 3.56
CA LYS A 451 4.48 5.03 4.61
C LYS A 451 3.64 4.96 5.90
N ILE A 452 2.98 3.85 6.15
CA ILE A 452 2.09 3.64 7.28
C ILE A 452 2.79 2.69 8.23
N ASN A 453 3.12 3.19 9.43
CA ASN A 453 3.78 2.44 10.49
C ASN A 453 2.74 1.58 11.24
N ILE A 454 2.18 0.56 10.57
CA ILE A 454 1.29 -0.41 11.21
C ILE A 454 2.16 -1.58 11.66
N GLN A 455 2.42 -1.68 12.95
CA GLN A 455 2.99 -2.88 13.54
C GLN A 455 1.93 -3.99 13.55
N PHE A 456 2.01 -4.83 12.55
CA PHE A 456 1.17 -6.00 12.41
C PHE A 456 1.84 -7.15 13.20
N ASP A 457 1.32 -7.49 14.37
CA ASP A 457 1.84 -8.63 15.11
C ASP A 457 1.20 -9.92 14.62
N ALA A 458 1.90 -10.61 13.71
CA ALA A 458 1.45 -11.88 13.16
C ALA A 458 1.35 -13.00 14.23
N SER A 459 2.02 -12.85 15.37
CA SER A 459 1.89 -13.79 16.50
C SER A 459 0.49 -13.72 17.10
N VAL A 460 -0.11 -12.54 17.14
CA VAL A 460 -1.49 -12.33 17.61
C VAL A 460 -2.50 -13.01 16.71
N ILE A 461 -2.29 -13.00 15.38
CA ILE A 461 -3.19 -13.70 14.45
C ILE A 461 -3.21 -15.21 14.72
N ILE A 462 -2.08 -15.80 15.00
CA ILE A 462 -1.96 -17.24 15.24
C ILE A 462 -2.46 -17.61 16.64
N ASP A 463 -2.23 -16.80 17.65
CA ASP A 463 -2.84 -17.00 18.97
C ASP A 463 -4.37 -16.80 18.89
N GLU A 464 -4.87 -15.88 18.06
CA GLU A 464 -6.32 -15.68 17.82
C GLU A 464 -6.93 -16.76 16.93
N LEU A 465 -6.19 -17.38 16.00
CA LEU A 465 -6.62 -18.58 15.26
C LEU A 465 -6.84 -19.77 16.18
N GLY A 466 -6.52 -19.62 17.48
CA GLY A 466 -6.82 -20.58 18.57
C GLY A 466 -6.14 -21.93 18.37
N VAL A 467 -5.00 -21.94 17.70
CA VAL A 467 -4.09 -23.09 17.60
C VAL A 467 -2.84 -22.75 18.41
N SER A 468 -3.04 -22.47 19.70
CA SER A 468 -1.91 -22.24 20.60
C SER A 468 -1.20 -23.55 20.94
N ASP A 469 0.10 -23.47 21.21
CA ASP A 469 0.86 -24.60 21.76
C ASP A 469 0.16 -25.26 22.95
N LYS A 470 -0.63 -24.48 23.70
CA LYS A 470 -1.43 -24.95 24.85
C LYS A 470 -2.60 -25.84 24.42
N ASP A 471 -3.26 -25.56 23.29
CA ASP A 471 -4.40 -26.35 22.82
C ASP A 471 -3.91 -27.66 22.18
N ILE A 472 -2.83 -27.63 21.42
CA ILE A 472 -2.18 -28.83 20.87
C ILE A 472 -1.61 -29.72 22.00
N LEU A 473 -0.96 -29.13 23.00
CA LEU A 473 -0.43 -29.84 24.17
C LEU A 473 -1.55 -30.33 25.08
N LYS A 474 -2.65 -29.60 25.25
CA LYS A 474 -3.74 -29.98 26.13
C LYS A 474 -4.58 -31.12 25.55
N GLU A 475 -4.86 -31.12 24.25
CA GLU A 475 -5.58 -32.20 23.58
C GLU A 475 -4.64 -33.33 23.17
N GLY A 476 -3.42 -33.07 22.71
CA GLY A 476 -2.41 -34.09 22.37
C GLY A 476 -1.73 -34.70 23.57
N GLY A 477 -1.37 -33.92 24.58
CA GLY A 477 -0.72 -34.42 25.82
C GLY A 477 -1.69 -35.14 26.73
N GLY A 478 -2.94 -34.68 26.82
CA GLY A 478 -4.01 -35.41 27.52
C GLY A 478 -4.34 -36.75 26.86
N LEU A 479 -4.20 -36.83 25.54
CA LEU A 479 -4.33 -38.06 24.75
C LEU A 479 -3.24 -39.09 25.06
N VAL A 480 -1.98 -38.67 25.14
CA VAL A 480 -0.86 -39.58 25.48
C VAL A 480 -1.02 -40.10 26.91
N LEU A 481 -1.43 -39.26 27.85
CA LEU A 481 -1.65 -39.68 29.26
C LEU A 481 -2.92 -40.56 29.42
N ALA A 482 -4.01 -40.27 28.71
CA ALA A 482 -5.20 -41.10 28.70
C ALA A 482 -4.94 -42.46 28.05
N PHE A 483 -4.06 -42.50 27.04
CA PHE A 483 -3.64 -43.72 26.35
C PHE A 483 -2.74 -44.58 27.20
N SER A 484 -1.80 -44.01 27.94
CA SER A 484 -0.95 -44.76 28.86
C SER A 484 -1.78 -45.42 29.97
N GLY A 485 -2.88 -44.78 30.42
CA GLY A 485 -3.85 -45.33 31.36
C GLY A 485 -4.75 -46.43 30.78
N PHE A 486 -5.06 -46.40 29.48
CA PHE A 486 -5.94 -47.37 28.82
C PHE A 486 -5.22 -48.63 28.33
N LEU A 487 -3.91 -48.53 28.05
CA LEU A 487 -3.06 -49.66 27.61
C LEU A 487 -2.28 -50.33 28.75
N ILE A 488 -2.25 -49.73 29.95
CA ILE A 488 -1.64 -50.34 31.17
C ILE A 488 -2.50 -51.46 31.72
N GLY A 489 -3.78 -51.56 31.28
CA GLY A 489 -4.58 -52.76 31.54
C GLY A 489 -4.20 -53.88 30.56
N PRO A 490 -4.00 -55.13 31.01
CA PRO A 490 -3.81 -56.24 30.10
C PRO A 490 -4.96 -56.24 29.09
N ILE A 491 -4.65 -56.39 27.78
CA ILE A 491 -5.68 -56.57 26.76
C ILE A 491 -6.59 -57.70 27.27
N PRO A 492 -7.82 -57.42 27.74
CA PRO A 492 -8.52 -58.39 28.59
C PRO A 492 -8.86 -59.70 27.90
N GLY A 493 -8.81 -59.76 26.57
CA GLY A 493 -9.01 -60.98 25.79
C GLY A 493 -7.78 -61.87 25.62
N LEU A 494 -6.56 -61.33 25.84
CA LEU A 494 -5.33 -62.08 25.65
C LEU A 494 -4.91 -62.93 26.85
N ILE A 495 -5.25 -62.49 28.06
CA ILE A 495 -4.93 -63.25 29.29
C ILE A 495 -5.78 -64.51 29.42
N GLY A 496 -7.03 -64.48 28.95
CA GLY A 496 -7.95 -65.63 29.06
C GLY A 496 -7.74 -66.73 28.04
N LEU A 497 -7.08 -66.44 26.91
CA LEU A 497 -6.97 -67.36 25.78
C LEU A 497 -5.54 -67.87 25.52
N GLY A 498 -4.51 -67.11 25.84
CA GLY A 498 -3.13 -67.46 25.44
C GLY A 498 -2.48 -68.51 26.29
N GLY A 499 -2.42 -68.35 27.62
CA GLY A 499 -1.70 -69.22 28.50
C GLY A 499 -2.48 -70.42 28.97
N TYR A 500 -3.72 -70.23 29.45
CA TYR A 500 -4.45 -71.31 30.08
C TYR A 500 -5.08 -72.31 29.08
N GLY A 501 -5.47 -71.81 27.88
CA GLY A 501 -6.03 -72.66 26.82
C GLY A 501 -5.02 -73.54 26.15
N VAL A 502 -3.89 -72.98 25.75
CA VAL A 502 -2.75 -73.76 25.15
C VAL A 502 -2.18 -74.74 26.12
N ALA A 503 -1.95 -74.37 27.36
CA ALA A 503 -1.36 -75.19 28.34
C ALA A 503 -2.28 -76.37 28.85
N LYS A 504 -3.61 -76.15 28.87
CA LYS A 504 -4.56 -77.23 29.27
C LYS A 504 -4.68 -78.32 28.20
N LEU A 505 -4.57 -77.90 26.90
CA LEU A 505 -4.63 -78.83 25.77
C LEU A 505 -3.31 -79.65 25.64
N ILE A 506 -2.17 -79.07 25.87
CA ILE A 506 -0.88 -79.72 25.83
C ILE A 506 -0.77 -80.80 26.93
N ARG A 507 -1.39 -80.63 28.10
CA ARG A 507 -1.42 -81.57 29.20
C ARG A 507 -2.01 -82.93 28.83
N GLY A 508 -2.93 -82.98 27.88
CA GLY A 508 -3.60 -84.20 27.42
C GLY A 508 -2.81 -85.01 26.38
N LEU A 509 -1.75 -84.48 25.82
CA LEU A 509 -1.05 -85.07 24.67
C LEU A 509 0.30 -85.74 24.97
N PHE A 510 0.86 -85.54 26.16
CA PHE A 510 2.13 -86.13 26.54
C PHE A 510 1.99 -87.60 26.87
N GLY A 511 2.58 -88.48 26.05
CA GLY A 511 2.69 -89.91 26.33
C GLY A 511 2.61 -90.88 25.12
N LYS A 512 2.57 -90.36 23.90
CA LYS A 512 2.59 -91.20 22.68
C LYS A 512 3.58 -90.64 21.66
N ASP A 513 4.25 -91.53 20.88
CA ASP A 513 5.10 -91.09 19.75
C ASP A 513 4.28 -90.24 18.77
N GLY A 514 4.79 -89.08 18.39
CA GLY A 514 4.12 -88.07 17.56
C GLY A 514 3.34 -86.99 18.37
N ALA A 515 3.32 -87.03 19.69
CA ALA A 515 2.59 -86.07 20.52
C ALA A 515 3.13 -84.63 20.47
N LYS A 516 4.43 -84.44 20.21
CA LYS A 516 5.06 -83.13 20.14
C LYS A 516 4.62 -82.37 18.89
N ASP A 517 4.57 -83.06 17.73
CA ASP A 517 4.09 -82.40 16.48
C ASP A 517 2.62 -81.97 16.59
N LYS A 518 1.81 -82.82 17.17
CA LYS A 518 0.40 -82.45 17.41
C LYS A 518 0.24 -81.32 18.42
N ALA A 519 1.11 -81.26 19.44
CA ALA A 519 1.12 -80.15 20.39
C ALA A 519 1.53 -78.85 19.74
N LYS A 520 2.51 -78.87 18.83
CA LYS A 520 2.93 -77.71 18.04
C LYS A 520 1.82 -77.24 17.11
N ASP A 521 1.10 -78.13 16.42
CA ASP A 521 -0.01 -77.78 15.56
C ASP A 521 -1.18 -77.08 16.32
N GLU A 522 -1.49 -77.65 17.52
CA GLU A 522 -2.48 -77.05 18.40
C GLU A 522 -2.06 -75.68 18.95
N ALA A 523 -0.78 -75.55 19.36
CA ALA A 523 -0.20 -74.26 19.77
C ALA A 523 -0.27 -73.23 18.65
N LYS A 524 0.05 -73.61 17.40
CA LYS A 524 -0.04 -72.77 16.23
C LYS A 524 -1.47 -72.26 16.01
N GLN A 525 -2.49 -73.16 16.08
CA GLN A 525 -3.88 -72.75 15.92
C GLN A 525 -4.34 -71.81 17.04
N GLN A 526 -3.98 -72.08 18.28
CA GLN A 526 -4.31 -71.20 19.43
C GLN A 526 -3.65 -69.82 19.31
N ILE A 527 -2.39 -69.77 18.90
CA ILE A 527 -1.68 -68.50 18.71
C ILE A 527 -2.26 -67.70 17.53
N ILE A 528 -2.64 -68.36 16.42
CA ILE A 528 -3.34 -67.72 15.30
C ILE A 528 -4.68 -67.15 15.78
N GLN A 529 -5.45 -67.86 16.57
CA GLN A 529 -6.71 -67.40 17.13
C GLN A 529 -6.51 -66.19 18.07
N ALA A 530 -5.52 -66.29 18.98
CA ALA A 530 -5.17 -65.19 19.90
C ALA A 530 -4.67 -63.94 19.15
N LYS A 531 -3.84 -64.13 18.11
CA LYS A 531 -3.41 -63.05 17.20
C LYS A 531 -4.59 -62.36 16.53
N GLY A 532 -5.60 -63.15 16.05
CA GLY A 532 -6.81 -62.62 15.47
C GLY A 532 -7.62 -61.77 16.46
N GLN A 533 -7.76 -62.23 17.70
CA GLN A 533 -8.48 -61.50 18.76
C GLN A 533 -7.70 -60.23 19.20
N ALA A 534 -6.37 -60.29 19.26
CA ALA A 534 -5.54 -59.12 19.52
C ALA A 534 -5.73 -58.03 18.44
N LYS A 535 -5.79 -58.43 17.17
CA LYS A 535 -6.10 -57.50 16.06
C LYS A 535 -7.51 -56.88 16.15
N ILE A 536 -8.51 -57.65 16.56
CA ILE A 536 -9.87 -57.14 16.77
C ILE A 536 -9.88 -56.07 17.88
N GLN A 537 -9.23 -56.39 19.02
CA GLN A 537 -9.16 -55.44 20.13
C GLN A 537 -8.35 -54.18 19.76
N LEU A 538 -7.23 -54.36 19.06
CA LEU A 538 -6.45 -53.23 18.53
C LEU A 538 -7.26 -52.37 17.58
N ASN A 539 -8.14 -52.95 16.75
CA ASN A 539 -9.00 -52.19 15.86
C ASN A 539 -10.00 -51.30 16.63
N LYS A 540 -10.56 -51.76 17.75
CA LYS A 540 -11.41 -50.96 18.64
C LYS A 540 -10.63 -49.77 19.22
N THR A 541 -9.39 -50.03 19.69
CA THR A 541 -8.51 -48.98 20.19
C THR A 541 -8.17 -47.96 19.08
N ARG A 542 -7.87 -48.41 17.87
CA ARG A 542 -7.61 -47.54 16.71
C ARG A 542 -8.83 -46.68 16.34
N GLN A 543 -10.05 -47.22 16.51
CA GLN A 543 -11.26 -46.39 16.27
C GLN A 543 -11.32 -45.20 17.22
N ILE A 544 -10.98 -45.39 18.49
CA ILE A 544 -10.92 -44.34 19.50
C ILE A 544 -9.83 -43.32 19.11
N ILE A 545 -8.62 -43.78 18.76
CA ILE A 545 -7.51 -42.92 18.34
C ILE A 545 -7.89 -42.12 17.09
N ASN A 546 -8.45 -42.78 16.09
CA ASN A 546 -8.88 -42.12 14.85
C ASN A 546 -9.96 -41.07 15.10
N SER A 547 -10.91 -41.35 16.01
CA SER A 547 -11.93 -40.35 16.39
C SER A 547 -11.29 -39.12 17.05
N GLN A 548 -10.29 -39.31 17.91
CA GLN A 548 -9.59 -38.21 18.57
C GLN A 548 -8.74 -37.40 17.57
N LEU A 549 -8.05 -38.04 16.63
CA LEU A 549 -7.34 -37.39 15.55
C LEU A 549 -8.31 -36.65 14.62
N ASP A 550 -9.52 -37.18 14.38
CA ASP A 550 -10.56 -36.48 13.62
C ASP A 550 -11.10 -35.27 14.39
N ASN A 551 -11.29 -35.37 15.69
CA ASN A 551 -11.72 -34.23 16.51
C ASN A 551 -10.67 -33.11 16.49
N LEU A 552 -9.39 -33.44 16.64
CA LEU A 552 -8.29 -32.47 16.50
C LEU A 552 -8.32 -31.81 15.12
N LYS A 553 -8.39 -32.63 14.06
CA LYS A 553 -8.49 -32.11 12.69
C LYS A 553 -9.70 -31.17 12.53
N THR A 554 -10.89 -31.59 12.97
CA THR A 554 -12.12 -30.80 12.84
C THR A 554 -12.02 -29.49 13.61
N SER A 555 -11.50 -29.52 14.84
CA SER A 555 -11.28 -28.30 15.63
C SER A 555 -10.38 -27.28 14.93
N ILE A 556 -9.29 -27.73 14.31
CA ILE A 556 -8.38 -26.85 13.56
C ILE A 556 -9.01 -26.38 12.26
N VAL A 557 -9.60 -27.31 11.49
CA VAL A 557 -10.19 -27.03 10.17
C VAL A 557 -11.37 -26.06 10.27
N ASP A 558 -12.25 -26.24 11.26
CA ASP A 558 -13.42 -25.35 11.44
C ASP A 558 -13.00 -23.93 11.80
N LYS A 559 -11.94 -23.78 12.62
CA LYS A 559 -11.36 -22.46 12.91
C LYS A 559 -10.83 -21.81 11.64
N VAL A 560 -10.03 -22.54 10.86
CA VAL A 560 -9.44 -22.04 9.60
C VAL A 560 -10.51 -21.69 8.57
N LEU A 561 -11.56 -22.49 8.42
CA LEU A 561 -12.67 -22.20 7.50
C LEU A 561 -13.44 -20.94 7.90
N ASN A 562 -13.67 -20.72 9.18
CA ASN A 562 -14.28 -19.49 9.66
C ASN A 562 -13.43 -18.26 9.34
N ASP A 563 -12.10 -18.37 9.44
CA ASP A 563 -11.20 -17.27 9.13
C ASP A 563 -11.11 -17.00 7.62
N ILE A 564 -11.18 -18.04 6.77
CA ILE A 564 -11.31 -17.90 5.32
C ILE A 564 -12.60 -17.18 4.96
N ALA A 565 -13.75 -17.59 5.49
CA ALA A 565 -15.05 -16.96 5.24
C ALA A 565 -15.07 -15.47 5.68
N SER A 566 -14.41 -15.16 6.79
CA SER A 566 -14.27 -13.78 7.27
C SER A 566 -13.41 -12.91 6.35
N SER A 567 -12.36 -13.50 5.79
CA SER A 567 -11.50 -12.86 4.81
C SER A 567 -12.23 -12.61 3.48
N GLU A 568 -13.07 -13.53 3.02
CA GLU A 568 -13.94 -13.35 1.84
C GLU A 568 -14.94 -12.21 2.03
N ALA A 569 -15.62 -12.15 3.17
CA ALA A 569 -16.54 -11.04 3.49
C ALA A 569 -15.84 -9.68 3.49
N MET A 570 -14.57 -9.63 3.89
CA MET A 570 -13.76 -8.41 3.83
C MET A 570 -13.40 -8.02 2.39
N GLN A 571 -13.08 -8.99 1.52
CA GLN A 571 -12.83 -8.72 0.10
C GLN A 571 -14.07 -8.15 -0.59
N ASP A 572 -15.24 -8.73 -0.38
CA ASP A 572 -16.51 -8.21 -0.92
C ASP A 572 -16.76 -6.75 -0.51
N LEU A 573 -16.39 -6.41 0.72
CA LEU A 573 -16.50 -5.04 1.21
C LEU A 573 -15.54 -4.10 0.51
N LEU A 574 -14.28 -4.49 0.34
CA LEU A 574 -13.28 -3.71 -0.39
C LEU A 574 -13.70 -3.45 -1.83
N GLU A 575 -14.30 -4.43 -2.50
CA GLU A 575 -14.85 -4.28 -3.85
C GLU A 575 -15.99 -3.25 -3.89
N LYS A 576 -16.90 -3.26 -2.92
CA LYS A 576 -17.98 -2.26 -2.82
C LYS A 576 -17.43 -0.85 -2.64
N VAL A 577 -16.39 -0.68 -1.81
CA VAL A 577 -15.71 0.62 -1.62
C VAL A 577 -15.10 1.09 -2.93
N GLN A 578 -14.40 0.22 -3.65
CA GLN A 578 -13.80 0.53 -4.93
C GLN A 578 -14.84 0.95 -5.96
N GLN A 579 -15.93 0.18 -6.11
CA GLN A 579 -17.05 0.52 -7.00
C GLN A 579 -17.68 1.88 -6.67
N THR A 580 -17.83 2.19 -5.38
CA THR A 580 -18.35 3.49 -4.93
C THR A 580 -17.43 4.64 -5.34
N LEU A 581 -16.11 4.45 -5.21
CA LEU A 581 -15.11 5.45 -5.65
C LEU A 581 -15.09 5.62 -7.17
N GLU A 582 -15.17 4.54 -7.93
CA GLU A 582 -15.17 4.55 -9.40
C GLU A 582 -16.45 5.18 -9.98
N SER A 583 -17.59 4.98 -9.34
CA SER A 583 -18.86 5.58 -9.76
C SER A 583 -18.91 7.10 -9.62
N LYS A 584 -17.93 7.69 -8.94
CA LYS A 584 -17.81 9.14 -8.67
C LYS A 584 -16.69 9.82 -9.48
N LYS A 585 -15.93 9.05 -10.28
CA LYS A 585 -15.02 9.61 -11.29
C LYS A 585 -15.79 10.24 -12.44
#